data_d97c63e140b15298fcb21094ab949a38
#
_entry.id   d97c63e140b15298fcb21094ab949a38
#
_cell.length_a   1.000
_cell.length_b   1.000
_cell.length_c   1.000
_cell.angle_alpha   90.00
_cell.angle_beta   90.00
_cell.angle_gamma   90.00
#
_symmetry.space_group_name_H-M   'P 1'
#
loop_
_entity.id
_entity.type
_entity.pdbx_description
1 polymer ?
#
loop_
_entity_poly.entity_id
_entity_poly.type
_entity_poly.pdbx_seq_one_letter_code
_entity_poly.pdbx_strand_id
1 'polypeptide(L)'
;QEYSGHPAFTSKNTLIIAAGISNGGAAVLQALEADGEGFLDAAVASEPNVHTSGAPPLYDYATLHGLLQPCAALAENLSDIPLGVVIGMNLSRHSEWCARLAKDSLVSGADTQSYASDARRQLLESGIEPAALRLGAVNLQFGLWTSVAATYAQSYLRRDWNQPACAVGFAATDASGQPRALTPIERSRLFSDGTGIAPTGGINVVVGNDADNRSANNANSYETAQCLRGLLKEVVDATRKLNVRGITGKRPVIVLHGAGDGLIPVAHTSRRYAALAATHNPYFRYLEIAQGQHFDAFLAIPGMEPAFVPMQPWLDRSLDDVYTFLAENKPLPDSGILH
;
A
#
# COMPACT_ATOMS: atom_id res chain seq x y z
N GLN A 1 13.94 -33.81 6.64
CA GLN A 1 14.01 -33.78 8.11
C GLN A 1 12.72 -34.36 8.66
N GLU A 2 12.80 -35.42 9.44
CA GLU A 2 11.65 -35.94 10.20
C GLU A 2 11.36 -35.00 11.35
N TYR A 3 10.17 -34.46 11.39
CA TYR A 3 9.69 -33.67 12.50
C TYR A 3 8.84 -34.58 13.42
N SER A 4 9.39 -34.96 14.57
CA SER A 4 8.71 -35.67 15.69
C SER A 4 7.61 -36.67 15.27
N GLY A 5 7.96 -37.70 14.47
CA GLY A 5 7.06 -38.78 14.10
C GLY A 5 6.17 -38.53 12.88
N HIS A 6 6.29 -37.39 12.22
CA HIS A 6 5.66 -37.14 10.93
C HIS A 6 6.59 -37.57 9.78
N PRO A 7 6.04 -38.09 8.65
CA PRO A 7 6.84 -38.42 7.49
C PRO A 7 7.59 -37.19 6.99
N ALA A 8 8.79 -37.38 6.48
CA ALA A 8 9.57 -36.31 5.87
C ALA A 8 8.75 -35.61 4.76
N PHE A 9 8.76 -34.28 4.75
CA PHE A 9 8.16 -33.52 3.67
C PHE A 9 8.94 -33.74 2.37
N THR A 10 8.22 -34.14 1.33
CA THR A 10 8.77 -34.35 0.00
C THR A 10 7.84 -33.72 -1.04
N SER A 11 8.34 -33.44 -2.23
CA SER A 11 7.53 -32.95 -3.36
C SER A 11 6.38 -33.89 -3.78
N LYS A 12 6.38 -35.13 -3.31
CA LYS A 12 5.33 -36.12 -3.61
C LYS A 12 4.18 -36.11 -2.61
N ASN A 13 4.40 -35.62 -1.39
CA ASN A 13 3.43 -35.64 -0.30
C ASN A 13 3.15 -34.28 0.30
N THR A 14 3.66 -33.21 -0.31
CA THR A 14 3.55 -31.85 0.23
C THR A 14 3.20 -30.89 -0.89
N LEU A 15 2.17 -30.10 -0.68
CA LEU A 15 1.82 -28.96 -1.53
C LEU A 15 2.45 -27.70 -0.94
N ILE A 16 3.09 -26.91 -1.78
CA ILE A 16 3.69 -25.62 -1.40
C ILE A 16 2.91 -24.50 -2.06
N ILE A 17 2.03 -23.88 -1.26
CA ILE A 17 1.22 -22.73 -1.68
C ILE A 17 1.84 -21.47 -1.08
N ALA A 18 2.33 -20.57 -1.93
CA ALA A 18 2.85 -19.30 -1.47
C ALA A 18 1.71 -18.30 -1.30
N ALA A 19 1.65 -17.62 -0.15
CA ALA A 19 0.66 -16.59 0.12
C ALA A 19 1.31 -15.31 0.63
N GLY A 20 0.72 -14.16 0.30
CA GLY A 20 1.21 -12.88 0.77
C GLY A 20 0.25 -11.72 0.53
N ILE A 21 0.39 -10.69 1.35
CA ILE A 21 -0.41 -9.46 1.32
C ILE A 21 0.50 -8.30 0.96
N SER A 22 0.00 -7.31 0.22
CA SER A 22 0.71 -6.06 -0.07
C SER A 22 2.06 -6.30 -0.77
N ASN A 23 3.17 -5.85 -0.21
CA ASN A 23 4.52 -6.17 -0.70
C ASN A 23 4.80 -7.68 -0.69
N GLY A 24 4.24 -8.42 0.28
CA GLY A 24 4.31 -9.88 0.34
C GLY A 24 3.58 -10.54 -0.82
N GLY A 25 2.42 -10.02 -1.21
CA GLY A 25 1.69 -10.45 -2.40
C GLY A 25 2.51 -10.26 -3.68
N ALA A 26 3.18 -9.12 -3.83
CA ALA A 26 4.10 -8.88 -4.94
C ALA A 26 5.28 -9.86 -4.94
N ALA A 27 5.89 -10.11 -3.77
CA ALA A 27 7.00 -11.04 -3.62
C ALA A 27 6.61 -12.47 -4.01
N VAL A 28 5.41 -12.90 -3.64
CA VAL A 28 4.85 -14.21 -4.00
C VAL A 28 4.71 -14.35 -5.52
N LEU A 29 4.17 -13.34 -6.19
CA LEU A 29 4.01 -13.37 -7.65
C LEU A 29 5.35 -13.34 -8.37
N GLN A 30 6.32 -12.55 -7.88
CA GLN A 30 7.68 -12.53 -8.41
C GLN A 30 8.39 -13.88 -8.21
N ALA A 31 8.25 -14.47 -7.02
CA ALA A 31 8.83 -15.79 -6.73
C ALA A 31 8.24 -16.86 -7.64
N LEU A 32 6.93 -16.86 -7.84
CA LEU A 32 6.28 -17.82 -8.73
C LEU A 32 6.72 -17.69 -10.18
N GLU A 33 6.87 -16.45 -10.70
CA GLU A 33 7.38 -16.23 -12.07
C GLU A 33 8.85 -16.62 -12.22
N ALA A 34 9.65 -16.50 -11.17
CA ALA A 34 11.07 -16.87 -11.15
C ALA A 34 11.31 -18.36 -10.87
N ASP A 35 10.28 -19.09 -10.40
CA ASP A 35 10.39 -20.51 -10.03
C ASP A 35 10.42 -21.44 -11.25
N GLY A 36 11.57 -21.48 -11.90
CA GLY A 36 11.82 -22.35 -13.06
C GLY A 36 11.95 -23.84 -12.69
N GLU A 37 12.20 -24.15 -11.43
CA GLU A 37 12.35 -25.54 -10.94
C GLU A 37 11.02 -26.14 -10.46
N GLY A 38 9.98 -25.33 -10.29
CA GLY A 38 8.65 -25.79 -9.90
C GLY A 38 8.54 -26.20 -8.44
N PHE A 39 9.17 -25.45 -7.53
CA PHE A 39 9.05 -25.67 -6.09
C PHE A 39 7.68 -25.23 -5.55
N LEU A 40 7.06 -24.24 -6.18
CA LEU A 40 5.75 -23.70 -5.79
C LEU A 40 4.66 -24.38 -6.61
N ASP A 41 3.68 -24.97 -5.95
CA ASP A 41 2.53 -25.58 -6.61
C ASP A 41 1.46 -24.55 -6.94
N ALA A 42 1.36 -23.47 -6.15
CA ALA A 42 0.36 -22.43 -6.33
C ALA A 42 0.74 -21.11 -5.64
N ALA A 43 -0.04 -20.07 -5.91
CA ALA A 43 0.08 -18.78 -5.23
C ALA A 43 -1.27 -18.11 -4.95
N VAL A 44 -1.35 -17.41 -3.81
CA VAL A 44 -2.44 -16.48 -3.47
C VAL A 44 -1.82 -15.14 -3.08
N ALA A 45 -2.18 -14.07 -3.79
CA ALA A 45 -1.69 -12.73 -3.54
C ALA A 45 -2.83 -11.77 -3.26
N SER A 46 -2.86 -11.21 -2.06
CA SER A 46 -3.85 -10.23 -1.62
C SER A 46 -3.28 -8.82 -1.69
N GLU A 47 -4.03 -7.87 -2.25
CA GLU A 47 -3.64 -6.46 -2.45
C GLU A 47 -2.18 -6.26 -2.91
N PRO A 48 -1.71 -7.00 -3.94
CA PRO A 48 -0.29 -7.06 -4.24
C PRO A 48 0.23 -5.73 -4.80
N ASN A 49 1.34 -5.23 -4.23
CA ASN A 49 2.09 -4.10 -4.81
C ASN A 49 2.98 -4.58 -5.97
N VAL A 50 2.36 -5.03 -7.05
CA VAL A 50 3.10 -5.53 -8.22
C VAL A 50 3.47 -4.41 -9.18
N HIS A 51 4.66 -4.52 -9.74
CA HIS A 51 5.15 -3.64 -10.79
C HIS A 51 4.99 -4.34 -12.14
N THR A 52 4.35 -3.66 -13.09
CA THR A 52 4.20 -4.16 -14.47
C THR A 52 4.81 -3.16 -15.46
N SER A 53 5.33 -3.65 -16.56
CA SER A 53 5.88 -2.76 -17.61
C SER A 53 4.81 -1.80 -18.14
N GLY A 54 5.18 -0.53 -18.29
CA GLY A 54 4.28 0.51 -18.81
C GLY A 54 3.27 1.05 -17.80
N ALA A 55 3.34 0.62 -16.52
CA ALA A 55 2.56 1.19 -15.43
C ALA A 55 3.41 2.11 -14.55
N PRO A 56 2.86 3.22 -14.03
CA PRO A 56 3.51 3.95 -12.96
C PRO A 56 3.67 3.05 -11.73
N PRO A 57 4.83 3.08 -11.04
CA PRO A 57 4.98 2.34 -9.79
C PRO A 57 4.16 2.98 -8.68
N LEU A 58 3.91 2.23 -7.62
CA LEU A 58 3.21 2.74 -6.43
C LEU A 58 3.89 4.01 -5.85
N TYR A 59 5.19 4.15 -6.03
CA TYR A 59 5.93 5.36 -5.62
C TYR A 59 5.40 6.64 -6.30
N ASP A 60 5.07 6.58 -7.60
CA ASP A 60 4.47 7.70 -8.32
C ASP A 60 3.14 8.10 -7.68
N TYR A 61 2.28 7.11 -7.45
CA TYR A 61 0.99 7.30 -6.79
C TYR A 61 1.17 7.87 -5.37
N ALA A 62 2.00 7.26 -4.53
CA ALA A 62 2.19 7.68 -3.14
C ALA A 62 2.72 9.12 -3.03
N THR A 63 3.67 9.51 -3.90
CA THR A 63 4.22 10.87 -3.89
C THR A 63 3.25 11.88 -4.48
N LEU A 64 2.44 11.51 -5.48
CA LEU A 64 1.37 12.36 -6.00
C LEU A 64 0.31 12.62 -4.92
N HIS A 65 -0.13 11.56 -4.23
CA HIS A 65 -1.08 11.68 -3.12
C HIS A 65 -0.50 12.48 -1.95
N GLY A 66 0.75 12.23 -1.56
CA GLY A 66 1.43 13.01 -0.52
C GLY A 66 1.47 14.51 -0.85
N LEU A 67 1.56 14.85 -2.12
CA LEU A 67 1.61 16.24 -2.58
C LEU A 67 0.22 16.87 -2.74
N LEU A 68 -0.76 16.18 -3.31
CA LEU A 68 -2.07 16.76 -3.65
C LEU A 68 -3.14 16.54 -2.58
N GLN A 69 -3.09 15.45 -1.82
CA GLN A 69 -4.14 15.05 -0.87
C GLN A 69 -4.43 16.11 0.21
N PRO A 70 -3.44 16.82 0.80
CA PRO A 70 -3.76 17.87 1.77
C PRO A 70 -4.67 18.97 1.22
N CYS A 71 -4.48 19.34 -0.05
CA CYS A 71 -5.35 20.29 -0.73
C CYS A 71 -6.68 19.67 -1.14
N ALA A 72 -6.64 18.49 -1.76
CA ALA A 72 -7.85 17.78 -2.23
C ALA A 72 -8.84 17.48 -1.09
N ALA A 73 -8.36 17.28 0.13
CA ALA A 73 -9.19 17.06 1.31
C ALA A 73 -10.18 18.20 1.61
N LEU A 74 -9.89 19.42 1.15
CA LEU A 74 -10.82 20.57 1.27
C LEU A 74 -12.00 20.49 0.29
N ALA A 75 -11.92 19.65 -0.74
CA ALA A 75 -12.99 19.39 -1.71
C ALA A 75 -13.80 18.14 -1.39
N GLU A 76 -13.43 17.38 -0.34
CA GLU A 76 -14.17 16.20 0.08
C GLU A 76 -15.43 16.60 0.89
N ASN A 77 -16.45 15.76 0.79
CA ASN A 77 -17.60 15.90 1.65
C ASN A 77 -17.24 15.38 3.06
N LEU A 78 -17.15 16.28 4.02
CA LEU A 78 -16.75 15.95 5.40
C LEU A 78 -17.69 14.94 6.07
N SER A 79 -18.94 14.81 5.61
CA SER A 79 -19.87 13.79 6.14
C SER A 79 -19.47 12.36 5.77
N ASP A 80 -18.65 12.20 4.73
CA ASP A 80 -18.19 10.89 4.25
C ASP A 80 -16.86 10.46 4.91
N ILE A 81 -16.30 11.31 5.76
CA ILE A 81 -15.05 11.08 6.49
C ILE A 81 -15.37 10.80 7.96
N PRO A 82 -14.74 9.79 8.60
CA PRO A 82 -14.95 9.54 10.02
C PRO A 82 -14.70 10.77 10.88
N LEU A 83 -15.60 11.08 11.80
CA LEU A 83 -15.56 12.30 12.62
C LEU A 83 -14.23 12.50 13.35
N GLY A 84 -13.64 11.43 13.86
CA GLY A 84 -12.33 11.49 14.54
C GLY A 84 -11.20 11.96 13.62
N VAL A 85 -11.29 11.64 12.33
CA VAL A 85 -10.34 12.10 11.29
C VAL A 85 -10.59 13.57 10.98
N VAL A 86 -11.86 13.99 10.83
CA VAL A 86 -12.23 15.39 10.56
C VAL A 86 -11.74 16.30 11.67
N ILE A 87 -11.91 15.90 12.94
CA ILE A 87 -11.44 16.68 14.11
C ILE A 87 -9.92 16.87 14.08
N GLY A 88 -9.18 15.87 13.60
CA GLY A 88 -7.72 15.94 13.47
C GLY A 88 -7.23 16.77 12.28
N MET A 89 -8.09 17.12 11.32
CA MET A 89 -7.70 17.88 10.14
C MET A 89 -7.38 19.34 10.47
N ASN A 90 -6.19 19.81 10.07
CA ASN A 90 -5.83 21.22 10.17
C ASN A 90 -6.19 21.96 8.87
N LEU A 91 -7.44 22.43 8.78
CA LEU A 91 -7.99 23.06 7.57
C LEU A 91 -7.20 24.32 7.16
N SER A 92 -6.68 25.10 8.11
CA SER A 92 -5.85 26.28 7.79
C SER A 92 -4.55 25.86 7.08
N ARG A 93 -3.88 24.84 7.60
CA ARG A 93 -2.66 24.29 6.96
C ARG A 93 -2.94 23.74 5.57
N HIS A 94 -4.11 23.11 5.38
CA HIS A 94 -4.50 22.60 4.06
C HIS A 94 -4.75 23.74 3.06
N SER A 95 -5.33 24.86 3.49
CA SER A 95 -5.53 26.05 2.65
C SER A 95 -4.19 26.69 2.23
N GLU A 96 -3.24 26.79 3.17
CA GLU A 96 -1.87 27.25 2.86
C GLU A 96 -1.18 26.31 1.89
N TRP A 97 -1.39 25.00 2.04
CA TRP A 97 -0.86 23.99 1.13
C TRP A 97 -1.41 24.15 -0.29
N CYS A 98 -2.73 24.37 -0.45
CA CYS A 98 -3.35 24.68 -1.75
C CYS A 98 -2.71 25.91 -2.40
N ALA A 99 -2.51 26.98 -1.63
CA ALA A 99 -1.89 28.20 -2.14
C ALA A 99 -0.45 27.96 -2.63
N ARG A 100 0.30 27.08 -1.95
CA ARG A 100 1.65 26.68 -2.39
C ARG A 100 1.63 25.87 -3.68
N LEU A 101 0.71 24.90 -3.80
CA LEU A 101 0.52 24.12 -5.03
C LEU A 101 0.18 25.05 -6.21
N ALA A 102 -0.70 26.03 -6.01
CA ALA A 102 -1.06 27.01 -7.03
C ALA A 102 0.14 27.89 -7.43
N LYS A 103 0.92 28.36 -6.46
CA LYS A 103 2.15 29.12 -6.72
C LYS A 103 3.14 28.32 -7.56
N ASP A 104 3.26 27.02 -7.32
CA ASP A 104 4.14 26.11 -8.05
C ASP A 104 3.49 25.59 -9.34
N SER A 105 2.31 26.12 -9.73
CA SER A 105 1.54 25.72 -10.93
C SER A 105 1.17 24.24 -10.98
N LEU A 106 1.03 23.60 -9.83
CA LEU A 106 0.65 22.19 -9.70
C LEU A 106 -0.87 21.98 -9.64
N VAL A 107 -1.63 23.03 -9.34
CA VAL A 107 -3.08 23.08 -9.41
C VAL A 107 -3.54 24.37 -10.08
N SER A 108 -4.73 24.33 -10.68
CA SER A 108 -5.32 25.45 -11.43
C SER A 108 -6.60 25.94 -10.76
N GLY A 109 -6.86 27.24 -10.86
CA GLY A 109 -8.06 27.87 -10.31
C GLY A 109 -7.86 29.32 -9.94
N ALA A 110 -8.84 29.92 -9.26
CA ALA A 110 -8.81 31.32 -8.83
C ALA A 110 -8.81 31.47 -7.29
N ASP A 111 -9.16 30.41 -6.57
CA ASP A 111 -9.31 30.41 -5.12
C ASP A 111 -9.01 29.02 -4.53
N THR A 112 -9.00 28.92 -3.20
CA THR A 112 -8.72 27.68 -2.47
C THR A 112 -9.65 26.54 -2.86
N GLN A 113 -10.93 26.81 -3.10
CA GLN A 113 -11.91 25.77 -3.45
C GLN A 113 -11.67 25.21 -4.85
N SER A 114 -11.34 26.05 -5.82
CA SER A 114 -11.00 25.63 -7.17
C SER A 114 -9.66 24.86 -7.21
N TYR A 115 -8.67 25.26 -6.42
CA TYR A 115 -7.41 24.52 -6.26
C TYR A 115 -7.67 23.13 -5.66
N ALA A 116 -8.48 23.04 -4.62
CA ALA A 116 -8.84 21.77 -3.99
C ALA A 116 -9.58 20.84 -4.96
N SER A 117 -10.52 21.40 -5.72
CA SER A 117 -11.27 20.66 -6.75
C SER A 117 -10.35 20.14 -7.87
N ASP A 118 -9.38 20.94 -8.29
CA ASP A 118 -8.40 20.53 -9.29
C ASP A 118 -7.45 19.45 -8.76
N ALA A 119 -6.96 19.60 -7.53
CA ALA A 119 -6.16 18.57 -6.86
C ALA A 119 -6.92 17.24 -6.77
N ARG A 120 -8.19 17.28 -6.35
CA ARG A 120 -9.05 16.09 -6.29
C ARG A 120 -9.25 15.45 -7.66
N ARG A 121 -9.49 16.25 -8.71
CA ARG A 121 -9.63 15.76 -10.08
C ARG A 121 -8.36 15.04 -10.54
N GLN A 122 -7.18 15.62 -10.30
CA GLN A 122 -5.89 15.00 -10.65
C GLN A 122 -5.70 13.66 -9.92
N LEU A 123 -6.09 13.55 -8.64
CA LEU A 123 -6.04 12.29 -7.90
C LEU A 123 -6.95 11.22 -8.53
N LEU A 124 -8.18 11.57 -8.91
CA LEU A 124 -9.07 10.64 -9.61
C LEU A 124 -8.52 10.21 -10.97
N GLU A 125 -7.95 11.15 -11.73
CA GLU A 125 -7.32 10.87 -13.03
C GLU A 125 -6.06 10.00 -12.88
N SER A 126 -5.42 9.97 -11.70
CA SER A 126 -4.32 9.07 -11.41
C SER A 126 -4.74 7.59 -11.33
N GLY A 127 -6.04 7.30 -11.28
CA GLY A 127 -6.59 5.94 -11.30
C GLY A 127 -7.04 5.40 -9.94
N ILE A 128 -7.14 6.27 -8.91
CA ILE A 128 -7.79 5.85 -7.65
C ILE A 128 -9.31 5.74 -7.86
N GLU A 129 -9.89 4.71 -7.29
CA GLU A 129 -11.35 4.59 -7.26
C GLU A 129 -11.97 5.67 -6.35
N PRO A 130 -13.12 6.28 -6.73
CA PRO A 130 -13.77 7.32 -5.91
C PRO A 130 -14.05 6.87 -4.48
N ALA A 131 -14.43 5.59 -4.28
CA ALA A 131 -14.65 5.04 -2.95
C ALA A 131 -13.36 5.00 -2.11
N ALA A 132 -12.22 4.72 -2.74
CA ALA A 132 -10.91 4.67 -2.09
C ALA A 132 -10.37 6.06 -1.75
N LEU A 133 -10.75 7.10 -2.51
CA LEU A 133 -10.28 8.46 -2.26
C LEU A 133 -10.68 8.98 -0.87
N ARG A 134 -11.82 8.51 -0.33
CA ARG A 134 -12.26 8.81 1.05
C ARG A 134 -11.23 8.41 2.11
N LEU A 135 -10.44 7.38 1.86
CA LEU A 135 -9.34 6.96 2.73
C LEU A 135 -8.15 7.93 2.69
N GLY A 136 -8.09 8.82 1.72
CA GLY A 136 -7.01 9.80 1.59
C GLY A 136 -6.83 10.66 2.84
N ALA A 137 -7.93 11.12 3.46
CA ALA A 137 -7.89 11.88 4.70
C ALA A 137 -7.38 11.02 5.89
N VAL A 138 -7.78 9.75 5.96
CA VAL A 138 -7.28 8.80 6.97
C VAL A 138 -5.80 8.56 6.75
N ASN A 139 -5.39 8.25 5.53
CA ASN A 139 -3.99 8.03 5.16
C ASN A 139 -3.11 9.24 5.48
N LEU A 140 -3.64 10.46 5.26
CA LEU A 140 -2.95 11.70 5.57
C LEU A 140 -2.73 11.86 7.09
N GLN A 141 -3.73 11.55 7.92
CA GLN A 141 -3.64 11.60 9.38
C GLN A 141 -2.54 10.68 9.93
N PHE A 142 -2.41 9.50 9.36
CA PHE A 142 -1.37 8.54 9.74
C PHE A 142 0.00 8.81 9.08
N GLY A 143 0.12 9.84 8.25
CA GLY A 143 1.37 10.13 7.52
C GLY A 143 1.79 9.02 6.55
N LEU A 144 0.81 8.22 6.06
CA LEU A 144 1.10 7.02 5.25
C LEU A 144 1.81 7.35 3.94
N TRP A 145 1.44 8.44 3.28
CA TRP A 145 2.08 8.82 2.00
C TRP A 145 3.56 9.11 2.17
N THR A 146 3.92 9.86 3.21
CA THR A 146 5.32 10.16 3.54
C THR A 146 6.07 8.89 3.96
N SER A 147 5.45 8.04 4.78
CA SER A 147 6.02 6.76 5.22
C SER A 147 6.32 5.85 4.04
N VAL A 148 5.34 5.63 3.16
CA VAL A 148 5.46 4.74 2.00
C VAL A 148 6.50 5.27 1.02
N ALA A 149 6.42 6.56 0.68
CA ALA A 149 7.36 7.16 -0.25
C ALA A 149 8.80 7.14 0.27
N ALA A 150 9.01 7.48 1.55
CA ALA A 150 10.35 7.46 2.16
C ALA A 150 10.91 6.04 2.22
N THR A 151 10.10 5.06 2.65
CA THR A 151 10.51 3.65 2.73
C THR A 151 10.90 3.11 1.36
N TYR A 152 10.12 3.41 0.32
CA TYR A 152 10.41 2.95 -1.04
C TYR A 152 11.62 3.65 -1.64
N ALA A 153 11.75 4.97 -1.47
CA ALA A 153 12.96 5.67 -1.90
C ALA A 153 14.20 5.10 -1.21
N GLN A 154 14.13 4.88 0.10
CA GLN A 154 15.23 4.30 0.87
C GLN A 154 15.61 2.91 0.35
N SER A 155 14.63 2.02 0.18
CA SER A 155 14.84 0.62 -0.20
C SER A 155 15.28 0.48 -1.66
N TYR A 156 14.58 1.13 -2.59
CA TYR A 156 14.87 0.98 -4.02
C TYR A 156 16.15 1.67 -4.46
N LEU A 157 16.48 2.82 -3.85
CA LEU A 157 17.74 3.52 -4.10
C LEU A 157 18.88 2.97 -3.26
N ARG A 158 18.63 1.96 -2.39
CA ARG A 158 19.62 1.35 -1.50
C ARG A 158 20.42 2.36 -0.69
N ARG A 159 19.73 3.37 -0.17
CA ARG A 159 20.36 4.40 0.66
C ARG A 159 20.69 3.86 2.03
N ASP A 160 21.77 4.36 2.61
CA ASP A 160 22.15 4.01 3.99
C ASP A 160 21.12 4.60 4.97
N TRP A 161 20.84 3.89 6.08
CA TRP A 161 19.87 4.30 7.09
C TRP A 161 20.25 5.61 7.81
N ASN A 162 21.53 5.97 7.83
CA ASN A 162 22.05 7.23 8.40
C ASN A 162 21.98 8.41 7.42
N GLN A 163 21.66 8.13 6.15
CA GLN A 163 21.47 9.12 5.09
C GLN A 163 20.09 8.92 4.42
N PRO A 164 19.00 9.08 5.19
CA PRO A 164 17.68 8.78 4.68
C PRO A 164 17.25 9.72 3.55
N ALA A 165 16.45 9.16 2.63
CA ALA A 165 15.88 9.93 1.54
C ALA A 165 15.07 11.11 2.09
N CYS A 166 15.35 12.33 1.60
CA CYS A 166 14.70 13.56 2.05
C CYS A 166 14.77 13.82 3.56
N ALA A 167 15.79 13.29 4.22
CA ALA A 167 15.95 13.35 5.67
C ALA A 167 14.78 12.70 6.47
N VAL A 168 13.99 11.85 5.83
CA VAL A 168 12.84 11.17 6.44
C VAL A 168 13.30 9.87 7.10
N GLY A 169 13.02 9.71 8.37
CA GLY A 169 13.28 8.50 9.14
C GLY A 169 12.10 8.11 10.01
N PHE A 170 12.32 7.12 10.87
CA PHE A 170 11.31 6.62 11.81
C PHE A 170 11.89 6.60 13.23
N ALA A 171 11.14 7.09 14.22
CA ALA A 171 11.53 7.08 15.61
C ALA A 171 10.31 7.03 16.53
N ALA A 172 10.50 6.48 17.73
CA ALA A 172 9.56 6.77 18.80
C ALA A 172 9.65 8.25 19.16
N THR A 173 8.52 8.88 19.43
CA THR A 173 8.48 10.30 19.80
C THR A 173 7.81 10.50 21.16
N ASP A 174 8.12 11.59 21.81
CA ASP A 174 7.40 12.10 22.95
C ASP A 174 6.15 12.90 22.54
N ALA A 175 5.44 13.45 23.51
CA ALA A 175 4.23 14.23 23.27
C ALA A 175 4.49 15.53 22.48
N SER A 176 5.73 16.01 22.43
CA SER A 176 6.13 17.19 21.64
C SER A 176 6.57 16.83 20.22
N GLY A 177 6.55 15.53 19.86
CA GLY A 177 6.98 15.03 18.56
C GLY A 177 8.50 14.88 18.43
N GLN A 178 9.26 14.98 19.53
CA GLN A 178 10.70 14.79 19.49
C GLN A 178 11.09 13.31 19.60
N PRO A 179 12.10 12.86 18.85
CA PRO A 179 12.60 11.49 18.94
C PRO A 179 13.06 11.13 20.34
N ARG A 180 12.73 9.92 20.77
CA ARG A 180 13.18 9.33 22.03
C ARG A 180 13.57 7.87 21.86
N ALA A 181 14.32 7.32 22.79
CA ALA A 181 14.61 5.90 22.83
C ALA A 181 13.34 5.08 23.13
N LEU A 182 13.21 3.94 22.48
CA LEU A 182 12.20 2.95 22.81
C LEU A 182 12.51 2.27 24.13
N THR A 183 11.49 2.08 24.95
CA THR A 183 11.58 1.17 26.11
C THR A 183 11.72 -0.28 25.65
N PRO A 184 12.21 -1.20 26.50
CA PRO A 184 12.27 -2.63 26.16
C PRO A 184 10.92 -3.22 25.78
N ILE A 185 9.82 -2.80 26.43
CA ILE A 185 8.46 -3.26 26.16
C ILE A 185 7.99 -2.77 24.78
N GLU A 186 8.18 -1.49 24.47
CA GLU A 186 7.84 -0.94 23.15
C GLU A 186 8.64 -1.65 22.05
N ARG A 187 9.91 -1.90 22.27
CA ARG A 187 10.79 -2.60 21.33
C ARG A 187 10.32 -4.04 21.07
N SER A 188 9.86 -4.76 22.09
CA SER A 188 9.33 -6.11 21.93
C SER A 188 7.99 -6.14 21.16
N ARG A 189 7.22 -5.05 21.17
CA ARG A 189 5.94 -4.93 20.49
C ARG A 189 6.06 -4.51 19.02
N LEU A 190 7.17 -3.94 18.58
CA LEU A 190 7.35 -3.47 17.21
C LEU A 190 7.04 -4.52 16.13
N PHE A 191 7.27 -5.79 16.44
CA PHE A 191 7.08 -6.90 15.51
C PHE A 191 5.94 -7.84 15.91
N SER A 192 5.33 -7.64 17.08
CA SER A 192 4.23 -8.47 17.59
C SER A 192 2.87 -7.78 17.48
N ASP A 193 2.86 -6.48 17.24
CA ASP A 193 1.64 -5.71 17.10
C ASP A 193 1.10 -5.86 15.69
N GLY A 194 0.15 -6.77 15.51
CA GLY A 194 -0.44 -7.15 14.23
C GLY A 194 -1.41 -6.12 13.64
N THR A 195 -1.31 -4.84 13.99
CA THR A 195 -2.21 -3.81 13.44
C THR A 195 -2.04 -3.59 11.94
N GLY A 196 -0.90 -3.96 11.37
CA GLY A 196 -0.60 -3.79 9.95
C GLY A 196 -0.46 -2.33 9.49
N ILE A 197 -0.69 -1.36 10.37
CA ILE A 197 -0.56 0.08 10.05
C ILE A 197 0.87 0.52 10.41
N ALA A 198 1.59 1.00 9.42
CA ALA A 198 2.93 1.55 9.62
C ALA A 198 2.87 3.11 9.65
N PRO A 199 3.62 3.77 10.57
CA PRO A 199 4.39 3.19 11.65
C PRO A 199 3.52 2.71 12.80
N THR A 200 3.90 1.59 13.45
CA THR A 200 3.16 0.98 14.55
C THR A 200 3.88 1.16 15.89
N GLY A 201 3.19 0.86 17.00
CA GLY A 201 3.81 0.80 18.32
C GLY A 201 4.39 2.12 18.83
N GLY A 202 3.82 3.27 18.43
CA GLY A 202 4.30 4.59 18.85
C GLY A 202 5.52 5.09 18.06
N ILE A 203 5.86 4.44 16.97
CA ILE A 203 6.84 4.93 16.00
C ILE A 203 6.17 5.95 15.08
N ASN A 204 6.79 7.09 14.92
CA ASN A 204 6.34 8.15 14.02
C ASN A 204 7.37 8.42 12.92
N VAL A 205 6.89 8.97 11.81
CA VAL A 205 7.75 9.56 10.79
C VAL A 205 8.39 10.81 11.37
N VAL A 206 9.68 10.95 11.23
CA VAL A 206 10.45 12.12 11.67
C VAL A 206 11.28 12.66 10.52
N VAL A 207 11.47 13.98 10.48
CA VAL A 207 12.27 14.64 9.44
C VAL A 207 13.32 15.51 10.10
N GLY A 208 14.55 15.43 9.62
CA GLY A 208 15.70 16.21 10.06
C GLY A 208 17.02 15.53 9.70
N ASN A 209 18.03 16.33 9.39
CA ASN A 209 19.33 15.82 8.97
C ASN A 209 20.20 15.34 10.14
N ASP A 210 19.98 15.89 11.34
CA ASP A 210 20.73 15.57 12.54
C ASP A 210 19.81 15.00 13.61
N ALA A 211 20.35 14.16 14.49
CA ALA A 211 19.59 13.55 15.58
C ALA A 211 18.85 14.56 16.45
N ASP A 212 19.48 15.72 16.70
CA ASP A 212 18.94 16.79 17.54
C ASP A 212 17.87 17.65 16.85
N ASN A 213 17.79 17.62 15.50
CA ASN A 213 16.86 18.41 14.71
C ASN A 213 15.72 17.60 14.10
N ARG A 214 15.65 16.30 14.38
CA ARG A 214 14.55 15.45 13.91
C ARG A 214 13.27 15.76 14.67
N SER A 215 12.16 15.85 13.93
CA SER A 215 10.85 16.08 14.55
C SER A 215 9.75 15.45 13.71
N ALA A 216 8.72 14.90 14.35
CA ALA A 216 7.50 14.42 13.71
C ALA A 216 6.66 15.59 13.17
N ASN A 217 6.78 16.78 13.73
CA ASN A 217 5.98 17.95 13.34
C ASN A 217 6.22 18.39 11.88
N ASN A 218 7.39 18.08 11.32
CA ASN A 218 7.77 18.42 9.94
C ASN A 218 7.60 17.25 8.96
N ALA A 219 7.21 16.08 9.43
CA ALA A 219 7.16 14.88 8.60
C ALA A 219 6.22 15.01 7.40
N ASN A 220 5.07 15.65 7.62
CA ASN A 220 4.08 15.92 6.57
C ASN A 220 4.15 17.38 6.13
N SER A 221 5.35 17.87 5.78
CA SER A 221 5.53 19.22 5.24
C SER A 221 5.48 19.20 3.70
N TYR A 222 5.17 20.35 3.12
CA TYR A 222 5.17 20.55 1.67
C TYR A 222 6.55 20.28 1.07
N GLU A 223 7.60 20.73 1.75
CA GLU A 223 9.00 20.52 1.35
C GLU A 223 9.37 19.04 1.34
N THR A 224 8.93 18.29 2.33
CA THR A 224 9.14 16.83 2.38
C THR A 224 8.43 16.14 1.22
N ALA A 225 7.17 16.50 0.95
CA ALA A 225 6.40 15.93 -0.16
C ALA A 225 7.06 16.25 -1.52
N GLN A 226 7.50 17.49 -1.73
CA GLN A 226 8.22 17.88 -2.95
C GLN A 226 9.55 17.15 -3.10
N CYS A 227 10.34 17.05 -2.04
CA CYS A 227 11.60 16.32 -2.06
C CYS A 227 11.40 14.86 -2.47
N LEU A 228 10.46 14.15 -1.82
CA LEU A 228 10.13 12.77 -2.16
C LEU A 228 9.66 12.65 -3.62
N ARG A 229 8.79 13.56 -4.07
CA ARG A 229 8.34 13.61 -5.48
C ARG A 229 9.51 13.82 -6.45
N GLY A 230 10.49 14.61 -6.05
CA GLY A 230 11.72 14.87 -6.83
C GLY A 230 12.56 13.62 -7.12
N LEU A 231 12.44 12.56 -6.30
CA LEU A 231 13.14 11.29 -6.50
C LEU A 231 12.40 10.32 -7.45
N LEU A 232 11.25 10.72 -8.00
CA LEU A 232 10.41 9.84 -8.81
C LEU A 232 11.17 9.14 -9.92
N LYS A 233 11.94 9.88 -10.71
CA LYS A 233 12.66 9.30 -11.84
C LYS A 233 13.66 8.24 -11.39
N GLU A 234 14.42 8.50 -10.34
CA GLU A 234 15.42 7.57 -9.80
C GLU A 234 14.77 6.30 -9.29
N VAL A 235 13.66 6.42 -8.56
CA VAL A 235 12.92 5.27 -8.01
C VAL A 235 12.26 4.46 -9.12
N VAL A 236 11.66 5.11 -10.12
CA VAL A 236 11.09 4.42 -11.31
C VAL A 236 12.17 3.61 -12.03
N ASP A 237 13.34 4.19 -12.26
CA ASP A 237 14.44 3.49 -12.92
C ASP A 237 14.93 2.29 -12.08
N ALA A 238 15.00 2.44 -10.77
CA ALA A 238 15.41 1.36 -9.86
C ALA A 238 14.39 0.22 -9.77
N THR A 239 13.10 0.51 -9.91
CA THR A 239 12.01 -0.49 -9.81
C THR A 239 11.77 -1.27 -11.10
N ARG A 240 12.29 -0.86 -12.24
CA ARG A 240 12.09 -1.56 -13.54
C ARG A 240 12.45 -3.04 -13.50
N LYS A 241 13.48 -3.42 -12.73
CA LYS A 241 13.90 -4.81 -12.57
C LYS A 241 12.92 -5.67 -11.77
N LEU A 242 11.96 -5.07 -11.10
CA LEU A 242 10.92 -5.73 -10.31
C LEU A 242 9.66 -6.02 -11.14
N ASN A 243 9.63 -5.61 -12.41
CA ASN A 243 8.48 -5.82 -13.27
C ASN A 243 8.19 -7.30 -13.46
N VAL A 244 6.96 -7.69 -13.18
CA VAL A 244 6.39 -9.01 -13.46
C VAL A 244 5.73 -9.03 -14.84
N ARG A 245 5.57 -10.22 -15.39
CA ARG A 245 5.11 -10.45 -16.77
C ARG A 245 3.80 -11.24 -16.87
N GLY A 246 3.28 -11.73 -15.74
CA GLY A 246 2.12 -12.61 -15.71
C GLY A 246 2.40 -14.05 -16.16
N ILE A 247 3.68 -14.45 -16.23
CA ILE A 247 4.09 -15.77 -16.73
C ILE A 247 4.29 -16.72 -15.55
N THR A 248 3.23 -17.37 -15.12
CA THR A 248 3.21 -18.29 -13.97
C THR A 248 3.10 -19.77 -14.34
N GLY A 249 3.22 -20.10 -15.64
CA GLY A 249 2.98 -21.44 -16.14
C GLY A 249 1.51 -21.84 -16.04
N LYS A 250 1.23 -23.11 -15.72
CA LYS A 250 -0.12 -23.64 -15.52
C LYS A 250 -0.43 -23.85 -14.03
N ARG A 251 0.25 -23.16 -13.14
CA ARG A 251 0.01 -23.25 -11.70
C ARG A 251 -1.23 -22.42 -11.33
N PRO A 252 -2.08 -22.90 -10.40
CA PRO A 252 -3.21 -22.11 -9.93
C PRO A 252 -2.73 -20.85 -9.20
N VAL A 253 -3.29 -19.72 -9.56
CA VAL A 253 -2.98 -18.42 -8.96
C VAL A 253 -4.27 -17.66 -8.72
N ILE A 254 -4.49 -17.22 -7.49
CA ILE A 254 -5.54 -16.27 -7.17
C ILE A 254 -4.90 -14.96 -6.74
N VAL A 255 -5.26 -13.89 -7.43
CA VAL A 255 -4.99 -12.52 -7.00
C VAL A 255 -6.30 -11.92 -6.56
N LEU A 256 -6.35 -11.45 -5.31
CA LEU A 256 -7.51 -10.74 -4.78
C LEU A 256 -7.12 -9.32 -4.39
N HIS A 257 -8.07 -8.37 -4.51
CA HIS A 257 -7.80 -6.97 -4.23
C HIS A 257 -9.07 -6.22 -3.88
N GLY A 258 -9.02 -5.38 -2.85
CA GLY A 258 -10.11 -4.50 -2.51
C GLY A 258 -10.23 -3.33 -3.48
N ALA A 259 -11.41 -3.15 -4.12
CA ALA A 259 -11.64 -2.01 -5.01
C ALA A 259 -11.53 -0.66 -4.29
N GLY A 260 -11.81 -0.64 -2.99
CA GLY A 260 -11.66 0.53 -2.13
C GLY A 260 -10.26 0.74 -1.57
N ASP A 261 -9.24 0.00 -2.06
CA ASP A 261 -7.86 0.16 -1.60
C ASP A 261 -7.30 1.55 -1.97
N GLY A 262 -7.21 2.42 -0.95
CA GLY A 262 -6.70 3.77 -1.10
C GLY A 262 -5.18 3.86 -0.97
N LEU A 263 -4.49 2.78 -0.59
CA LEU A 263 -3.03 2.76 -0.47
C LEU A 263 -2.37 2.18 -1.72
N ILE A 264 -2.88 1.05 -2.21
CA ILE A 264 -2.39 0.36 -3.41
C ILE A 264 -3.55 0.24 -4.40
N PRO A 265 -3.81 1.24 -5.24
CA PRO A 265 -4.97 1.21 -6.14
C PRO A 265 -4.92 0.05 -7.11
N VAL A 266 -6.04 -0.62 -7.28
CA VAL A 266 -6.21 -1.76 -8.21
C VAL A 266 -5.76 -1.44 -9.64
N ALA A 267 -6.00 -0.21 -10.10
CA ALA A 267 -5.66 0.24 -11.45
C ALA A 267 -4.15 0.30 -11.70
N HIS A 268 -3.36 0.55 -10.65
CA HIS A 268 -1.90 0.67 -10.73
C HIS A 268 -1.19 -0.69 -10.64
N THR A 269 -1.86 -1.68 -10.06
CA THR A 269 -1.22 -2.95 -9.67
C THR A 269 -1.98 -4.15 -10.20
N SER A 270 -2.90 -4.71 -9.43
CA SER A 270 -3.51 -6.01 -9.68
C SER A 270 -4.31 -6.11 -10.98
N ARG A 271 -5.09 -5.09 -11.38
CA ARG A 271 -5.83 -5.13 -12.66
C ARG A 271 -4.89 -5.25 -13.86
N ARG A 272 -3.74 -4.57 -13.82
CA ARG A 272 -2.74 -4.66 -14.90
C ARG A 272 -2.05 -6.02 -14.90
N TYR A 273 -1.69 -6.52 -13.73
CA TYR A 273 -1.14 -7.87 -13.61
C TYR A 273 -2.14 -8.93 -14.09
N ALA A 274 -3.40 -8.81 -13.68
CA ALA A 274 -4.45 -9.72 -14.09
C ALA A 274 -4.65 -9.77 -15.62
N ALA A 275 -4.61 -8.61 -16.27
CA ALA A 275 -4.69 -8.53 -17.72
C ALA A 275 -3.54 -9.27 -18.42
N LEU A 276 -2.33 -9.24 -17.84
CA LEU A 276 -1.19 -10.00 -18.36
C LEU A 276 -1.34 -11.49 -18.06
N ALA A 277 -1.57 -11.87 -16.81
CA ALA A 277 -1.58 -13.24 -16.35
C ALA A 277 -2.70 -14.09 -16.97
N ALA A 278 -3.88 -13.52 -17.15
CA ALA A 278 -5.03 -14.20 -17.78
C ALA A 278 -4.76 -14.66 -19.21
N THR A 279 -3.83 -14.00 -19.93
CA THR A 279 -3.46 -14.41 -21.30
C THR A 279 -2.53 -15.61 -21.35
N HIS A 280 -1.85 -15.90 -20.25
CA HIS A 280 -0.81 -16.93 -20.18
C HIS A 280 -1.19 -18.15 -19.34
N ASN A 281 -2.11 -17.98 -18.38
CA ASN A 281 -2.44 -19.02 -17.42
C ASN A 281 -3.96 -19.27 -17.33
N PRO A 282 -4.50 -20.43 -17.76
CA PRO A 282 -5.90 -20.77 -17.67
C PRO A 282 -6.39 -20.97 -16.22
N TYR A 283 -5.47 -21.19 -15.28
CA TYR A 283 -5.75 -21.35 -13.85
C TYR A 283 -5.48 -20.07 -13.05
N PHE A 284 -5.33 -18.94 -13.72
CA PHE A 284 -5.26 -17.63 -13.07
C PHE A 284 -6.68 -17.12 -12.76
N ARG A 285 -6.87 -16.57 -11.56
CA ARG A 285 -8.11 -15.91 -11.14
C ARG A 285 -7.82 -14.54 -10.55
N TYR A 286 -8.67 -13.58 -10.87
CA TYR A 286 -8.66 -12.25 -10.28
C TYR A 286 -10.00 -11.96 -9.61
N LEU A 287 -9.96 -11.75 -8.31
CA LEU A 287 -11.13 -11.47 -7.47
C LEU A 287 -11.01 -10.03 -6.96
N GLU A 288 -11.94 -9.18 -7.33
CA GLU A 288 -11.98 -7.80 -6.86
C GLU A 288 -13.11 -7.64 -5.86
N ILE A 289 -12.80 -7.27 -4.62
CA ILE A 289 -13.77 -7.12 -3.54
C ILE A 289 -14.27 -5.69 -3.54
N ALA A 290 -15.54 -5.47 -3.90
CA ALA A 290 -16.13 -4.15 -4.16
C ALA A 290 -15.94 -3.15 -3.01
N GLN A 291 -16.05 -3.60 -1.76
CA GLN A 291 -15.90 -2.79 -0.56
C GLN A 291 -14.63 -3.14 0.25
N GLY A 292 -13.72 -3.92 -0.31
CA GLY A 292 -12.43 -4.21 0.32
C GLY A 292 -11.52 -3.00 0.31
N GLN A 293 -10.66 -2.89 1.33
CA GLN A 293 -9.64 -1.85 1.43
C GLN A 293 -8.34 -2.44 2.01
N HIS A 294 -7.24 -1.69 2.05
CA HIS A 294 -5.91 -2.25 2.33
C HIS A 294 -5.71 -2.77 3.75
N PHE A 295 -6.25 -2.06 4.74
CA PHE A 295 -6.00 -2.35 6.16
C PHE A 295 -7.28 -2.74 6.89
N ASP A 296 -7.48 -4.02 7.19
CA ASP A 296 -8.60 -4.48 8.01
C ASP A 296 -8.63 -3.77 9.37
N ALA A 297 -7.46 -3.37 9.90
CA ALA A 297 -7.37 -2.59 11.14
C ALA A 297 -8.10 -1.24 11.07
N PHE A 298 -8.29 -0.65 9.89
CA PHE A 298 -9.08 0.59 9.74
C PHE A 298 -10.57 0.39 10.03
N LEU A 299 -11.08 -0.83 9.95
CA LEU A 299 -12.49 -1.12 10.32
C LEU A 299 -12.79 -0.82 11.79
N ALA A 300 -11.76 -0.79 12.65
CA ALA A 300 -11.92 -0.36 14.04
C ALA A 300 -12.13 1.15 14.21
N ILE A 301 -11.91 1.95 13.16
CA ILE A 301 -12.16 3.40 13.19
C ILE A 301 -13.68 3.61 13.05
N PRO A 302 -14.35 4.30 14.01
CA PRO A 302 -15.78 4.55 13.94
C PRO A 302 -16.19 5.19 12.61
N GLY A 303 -17.17 4.60 11.93
CA GLY A 303 -17.67 5.07 10.63
C GLY A 303 -17.03 4.37 9.41
N MET A 304 -16.06 3.49 9.61
CA MET A 304 -15.44 2.72 8.51
C MET A 304 -16.22 1.44 8.19
N GLU A 305 -16.76 0.74 9.21
CA GLU A 305 -17.48 -0.53 9.04
C GLU A 305 -18.63 -0.53 8.02
N PRO A 306 -19.46 0.54 7.92
CA PRO A 306 -20.54 0.54 6.92
C PRO A 306 -20.04 0.68 5.47
N ALA A 307 -18.81 1.18 5.29
CA ALA A 307 -18.26 1.49 3.98
C ALA A 307 -17.34 0.41 3.43
N PHE A 308 -16.74 -0.40 4.28
CA PHE A 308 -15.73 -1.38 3.91
C PHE A 308 -15.94 -2.73 4.58
N VAL A 309 -15.42 -3.78 3.94
CA VAL A 309 -15.43 -5.16 4.44
C VAL A 309 -13.99 -5.65 4.65
N PRO A 310 -13.77 -6.60 5.59
CA PRO A 310 -12.44 -7.15 5.83
C PRO A 310 -11.96 -7.98 4.64
N MET A 311 -10.65 -7.92 4.35
CA MET A 311 -10.02 -8.68 3.28
C MET A 311 -9.53 -10.07 3.73
N GLN A 312 -9.19 -10.24 5.02
CA GLN A 312 -8.66 -11.51 5.54
C GLN A 312 -9.56 -12.74 5.25
N PRO A 313 -10.89 -12.68 5.42
CA PRO A 313 -11.75 -13.84 5.09
C PRO A 313 -11.71 -14.24 3.61
N TRP A 314 -11.47 -13.29 2.71
CA TRP A 314 -11.33 -13.55 1.28
C TRP A 314 -9.99 -14.20 0.95
N LEU A 315 -8.93 -13.81 1.65
CA LEU A 315 -7.62 -14.46 1.55
C LEU A 315 -7.69 -15.91 2.02
N ASP A 316 -8.29 -16.17 3.20
CA ASP A 316 -8.44 -17.51 3.75
C ASP A 316 -9.23 -18.41 2.79
N ARG A 317 -10.36 -17.91 2.26
CA ARG A 317 -11.16 -18.63 1.26
C ARG A 317 -10.35 -18.91 -0.01
N SER A 318 -9.56 -17.95 -0.49
CA SER A 318 -8.74 -18.14 -1.69
C SER A 318 -7.67 -19.21 -1.50
N LEU A 319 -7.13 -19.32 -0.29
CA LEU A 319 -6.20 -20.41 0.08
C LEU A 319 -6.90 -21.77 0.05
N ASP A 320 -8.11 -21.86 0.61
CA ASP A 320 -8.91 -23.08 0.56
C ASP A 320 -9.29 -23.46 -0.87
N ASP A 321 -9.66 -22.50 -1.71
CA ASP A 321 -10.01 -22.73 -3.12
C ASP A 321 -8.81 -23.30 -3.91
N VAL A 322 -7.62 -22.74 -3.71
CA VAL A 322 -6.38 -23.23 -4.34
C VAL A 322 -6.00 -24.62 -3.80
N TYR A 323 -6.11 -24.83 -2.49
CA TYR A 323 -5.83 -26.15 -1.89
C TYR A 323 -6.79 -27.21 -2.42
N THR A 324 -8.08 -26.96 -2.44
CA THR A 324 -9.08 -27.92 -2.92
C THR A 324 -8.98 -28.18 -4.42
N PHE A 325 -8.54 -27.18 -5.22
CA PHE A 325 -8.21 -27.40 -6.63
C PHE A 325 -7.05 -28.39 -6.78
N LEU A 326 -5.97 -28.22 -6.01
CA LEU A 326 -4.78 -29.10 -6.10
C LEU A 326 -5.00 -30.49 -5.51
N ALA A 327 -5.67 -30.56 -4.34
CA ALA A 327 -5.82 -31.80 -3.59
C ALA A 327 -7.05 -32.63 -4.00
N GLU A 328 -8.13 -31.97 -4.44
CA GLU A 328 -9.44 -32.60 -4.65
C GLU A 328 -9.98 -32.43 -6.08
N ASN A 329 -9.24 -31.77 -6.97
CA ASN A 329 -9.65 -31.43 -8.33
C ASN A 329 -10.96 -30.62 -8.41
N LYS A 330 -11.29 -29.83 -7.40
CA LYS A 330 -12.41 -28.88 -7.44
C LYS A 330 -12.07 -27.68 -8.31
N PRO A 331 -13.05 -27.12 -9.05
CA PRO A 331 -12.79 -25.97 -9.89
C PRO A 331 -12.43 -24.74 -9.04
N LEU A 332 -11.52 -23.89 -9.56
CA LEU A 332 -11.29 -22.57 -9.01
C LEU A 332 -12.53 -21.68 -9.20
N PRO A 333 -12.75 -20.67 -8.34
CA PRO A 333 -13.83 -19.70 -8.53
C PRO A 333 -13.68 -18.97 -9.87
N ASP A 334 -14.76 -18.38 -10.36
CA ASP A 334 -14.67 -17.49 -11.52
C ASP A 334 -14.05 -16.14 -11.13
N SER A 335 -13.29 -15.55 -12.07
CA SER A 335 -12.78 -14.19 -11.91
C SER A 335 -13.93 -13.17 -11.96
N GLY A 336 -13.89 -12.14 -11.13
CA GLY A 336 -14.91 -11.11 -11.14
C GLY A 336 -14.89 -10.19 -9.92
N ILE A 337 -15.89 -9.31 -9.88
CA ILE A 337 -16.15 -8.43 -8.73
C ILE A 337 -17.09 -9.16 -7.77
N LEU A 338 -16.70 -9.21 -6.53
CA LEU A 338 -17.45 -9.84 -5.42
C LEU A 338 -17.99 -8.75 -4.49
N HIS A 339 -19.21 -8.98 -3.98
CA HIS A 339 -19.94 -8.04 -3.11
C HIS A 339 -20.22 -8.62 -1.73
#